data_6bda1e9067b59134f023d4e3b3627412
#
_entry.id   6bda1e9067b59134f023d4e3b3627412
#
_cell.length_a   1.000
_cell.length_b   1.000
_cell.length_c   1.000
_cell.angle_alpha   90.00
_cell.angle_beta   90.00
_cell.angle_gamma   90.00
#
_symmetry.space_group_name_H-M   'P 1'
#
loop_
_entity.id
_entity.type
_entity.pdbx_description
1 polymer ?
#
loop_
_entity_poly.entity_id
_entity_poly.type
_entity_poly.pdbx_seq_one_letter_code
_entity_poly.pdbx_strand_id
1 'polypeptide(L)'
;MYKRAYVKVDLDRIRKNMKAIRSVLPEGTRIIGVVKADGYGHGAVQTAKAIEEDAAGYAVATAEEALELRENGIKKPVLVLGPVPECQYGSMVEQEIRTAVFDLTRAERLSETAVSLGMTAKVHIAVDTGMNRIGLRPVREQVQVVKEIAGLPGIVTEGMFTHFARADEADKTSAREQLQAFLDFSQMVKEAGVSIPILHCANSAGIMDLKESHITAVRAGIILYGLYPSDQVQREALFLEPAMELKSFITYIKEIGPGAAVSYGGTTVSIGYGDGYPRSLSNKGEVLVHGTRARILGRICMDQLMIDVTGIPEAREGDEVTLLGRDGTEEITMEELAKLSGRFHYEIPCLMGKRLPRVYVSGGRTREAGEL
;
A
#
# COMPACT_ATOMS: atom_id res chain seq x y z
N MET A 1 15.24 13.05 -18.19
CA MET A 1 13.98 13.61 -17.67
C MET A 1 12.84 13.22 -18.60
N TYR A 2 11.81 12.59 -18.06
CA TYR A 2 10.64 12.16 -18.84
C TYR A 2 9.83 13.40 -19.28
N LYS A 3 9.44 13.44 -20.56
CA LYS A 3 8.72 14.59 -21.14
C LYS A 3 7.25 14.27 -21.49
N ARG A 4 6.75 13.09 -21.11
CA ARG A 4 5.34 12.72 -21.34
C ARG A 4 4.52 12.79 -20.05
N ALA A 5 4.76 11.84 -19.16
CA ALA A 5 4.13 11.74 -17.85
C ALA A 5 4.97 10.83 -16.94
N TYR A 6 4.94 11.07 -15.64
CA TYR A 6 5.65 10.27 -14.65
C TYR A 6 5.03 10.40 -13.27
N VAL A 7 5.25 9.38 -12.45
CA VAL A 7 4.96 9.43 -11.01
C VAL A 7 6.25 9.82 -10.29
N LYS A 8 6.20 10.89 -9.51
CA LYS A 8 7.27 11.31 -8.62
C LYS A 8 6.99 10.73 -7.23
N VAL A 9 7.94 10.01 -6.66
CA VAL A 9 7.86 9.40 -5.33
C VAL A 9 8.95 9.96 -4.44
N ASP A 10 8.56 10.59 -3.35
CA ASP A 10 9.47 11.17 -2.36
C ASP A 10 9.77 10.14 -1.26
N LEU A 11 10.94 9.51 -1.36
CA LEU A 11 11.40 8.51 -0.39
C LEU A 11 11.76 9.14 0.98
N ASP A 12 12.11 10.43 1.00
CA ASP A 12 12.39 11.12 2.26
C ASP A 12 11.11 11.33 3.07
N ARG A 13 9.97 11.61 2.39
CA ARG A 13 8.64 11.63 3.02
C ARG A 13 8.23 10.26 3.55
N ILE A 14 8.51 9.18 2.79
CA ILE A 14 8.25 7.81 3.26
C ILE A 14 9.06 7.52 4.54
N ARG A 15 10.35 7.89 4.59
CA ARG A 15 11.17 7.78 5.81
C ARG A 15 10.63 8.59 6.98
N LYS A 16 10.19 9.82 6.73
CA LYS A 16 9.56 10.67 7.76
C LYS A 16 8.29 10.06 8.30
N ASN A 17 7.40 9.56 7.41
CA ASN A 17 6.19 8.87 7.81
C ASN A 17 6.51 7.62 8.66
N MET A 18 7.53 6.85 8.27
CA MET A 18 7.97 5.69 9.06
C MET A 18 8.46 6.09 10.45
N LYS A 19 9.24 7.16 10.58
CA LYS A 19 9.68 7.71 11.87
C LYS A 19 8.51 8.22 12.70
N ALA A 20 7.54 8.90 12.08
CA ALA A 20 6.32 9.32 12.74
C ALA A 20 5.52 8.13 13.27
N ILE A 21 5.37 7.06 12.47
CA ILE A 21 4.75 5.80 12.92
C ILE A 21 5.51 5.21 14.11
N ARG A 22 6.84 5.15 14.06
CA ARG A 22 7.65 4.66 15.17
C ARG A 22 7.42 5.44 16.47
N SER A 23 7.26 6.75 16.37
CA SER A 23 7.12 7.62 17.55
C SER A 23 5.83 7.41 18.36
N VAL A 24 4.79 6.82 17.77
CA VAL A 24 3.51 6.54 18.46
C VAL A 24 3.40 5.11 18.97
N LEU A 25 4.41 4.26 18.70
CA LEU A 25 4.41 2.86 19.11
C LEU A 25 5.21 2.66 20.40
N PRO A 26 4.79 1.73 21.26
CA PRO A 26 5.59 1.31 22.40
C PRO A 26 6.99 0.84 21.98
N GLU A 27 7.96 1.01 22.88
CA GLU A 27 9.30 0.47 22.69
C GLU A 27 9.24 -1.07 22.50
N GLY A 28 10.03 -1.58 21.56
CA GLY A 28 10.05 -3.03 21.25
C GLY A 28 8.96 -3.48 20.27
N THR A 29 7.91 -2.69 19.99
CA THR A 29 6.92 -3.04 18.98
C THR A 29 7.56 -3.06 17.59
N ARG A 30 7.46 -4.19 16.88
CA ARG A 30 8.00 -4.37 15.53
C ARG A 30 7.09 -3.71 14.48
N ILE A 31 7.67 -3.10 13.45
CA ILE A 31 6.91 -2.56 12.31
C ILE A 31 7.12 -3.44 11.10
N ILE A 32 6.03 -3.98 10.57
CA ILE A 32 6.00 -4.67 9.28
C ILE A 32 5.53 -3.65 8.23
N GLY A 33 6.42 -3.29 7.31
CA GLY A 33 6.10 -2.38 6.21
C GLY A 33 5.27 -3.11 5.15
N VAL A 34 4.05 -2.63 4.85
CA VAL A 34 3.19 -3.25 3.83
C VAL A 34 3.48 -2.61 2.49
N VAL A 35 4.09 -3.38 1.59
CA VAL A 35 4.56 -2.91 0.27
C VAL A 35 3.89 -3.63 -0.91
N LYS A 36 2.74 -4.26 -0.68
CA LYS A 36 1.93 -4.92 -1.72
C LYS A 36 1.43 -3.94 -2.78
N ALA A 37 0.97 -4.45 -3.92
CA ALA A 37 0.50 -3.67 -5.08
C ALA A 37 1.56 -2.64 -5.52
N ASP A 38 2.80 -3.10 -5.69
CA ASP A 38 3.96 -2.27 -6.02
C ASP A 38 4.12 -1.08 -5.06
N GLY A 39 4.09 -1.37 -3.74
CA GLY A 39 4.13 -0.32 -2.72
C GLY A 39 2.96 0.66 -2.83
N TYR A 40 1.73 0.16 -3.04
CA TYR A 40 0.57 1.00 -3.36
C TYR A 40 0.88 1.96 -4.54
N GLY A 41 1.53 1.44 -5.58
CA GLY A 41 1.91 2.23 -6.76
C GLY A 41 3.15 3.13 -6.61
N HIS A 42 3.79 3.14 -5.43
CA HIS A 42 4.98 3.96 -5.16
C HIS A 42 6.30 3.26 -5.50
N GLY A 43 6.28 1.97 -5.86
CA GLY A 43 7.46 1.14 -6.04
C GLY A 43 7.82 0.36 -4.77
N ALA A 44 7.54 -0.96 -4.79
CA ALA A 44 7.72 -1.83 -3.62
C ALA A 44 9.18 -1.92 -3.18
N VAL A 45 10.09 -2.14 -4.13
CA VAL A 45 11.54 -2.30 -3.87
C VAL A 45 12.12 -1.04 -3.26
N GLN A 46 11.85 0.12 -3.86
CA GLN A 46 12.43 1.40 -3.41
C GLN A 46 11.85 1.82 -2.06
N THR A 47 10.55 1.57 -1.84
CA THR A 47 9.93 1.78 -0.53
C THR A 47 10.55 0.87 0.52
N ALA A 48 10.72 -0.43 0.23
CA ALA A 48 11.32 -1.38 1.16
C ALA A 48 12.73 -0.96 1.57
N LYS A 49 13.58 -0.58 0.60
CA LYS A 49 14.93 -0.05 0.86
C LYS A 49 14.89 1.24 1.69
N ALA A 50 13.95 2.14 1.39
CA ALA A 50 13.84 3.43 2.09
C ALA A 50 13.53 3.29 3.58
N ILE A 51 12.76 2.26 3.97
CA ILE A 51 12.35 2.03 5.38
C ILE A 51 13.11 0.89 6.05
N GLU A 52 14.17 0.36 5.42
CA GLU A 52 14.85 -0.86 5.88
C GLU A 52 15.36 -0.75 7.33
N GLU A 53 15.89 0.40 7.72
CA GLU A 53 16.43 0.60 9.08
C GLU A 53 15.37 0.42 10.16
N ASP A 54 14.15 0.94 9.95
CA ASP A 54 13.08 0.97 10.94
C ASP A 54 12.10 -0.22 10.82
N ALA A 55 12.04 -0.90 9.66
CA ALA A 55 11.16 -2.04 9.45
C ALA A 55 11.76 -3.33 10.02
N ALA A 56 10.96 -4.11 10.71
CA ALA A 56 11.32 -5.48 11.14
C ALA A 56 11.18 -6.51 10.01
N GLY A 57 10.41 -6.18 8.98
CA GLY A 57 10.13 -6.98 7.81
C GLY A 57 9.08 -6.32 6.94
N TYR A 58 8.66 -7.02 5.90
CA TYR A 58 7.71 -6.51 4.91
C TYR A 58 6.53 -7.45 4.75
N ALA A 59 5.40 -6.93 4.29
CA ALA A 59 4.25 -7.73 3.95
C ALA A 59 3.74 -7.37 2.55
N VAL A 60 3.43 -8.41 1.79
CA VAL A 60 2.93 -8.36 0.42
C VAL A 60 1.66 -9.20 0.28
N ALA A 61 1.02 -9.17 -0.89
CA ALA A 61 -0.22 -9.91 -1.13
C ALA A 61 0.00 -11.23 -1.86
N THR A 62 1.01 -11.32 -2.73
CA THR A 62 1.26 -12.48 -3.60
C THR A 62 2.69 -12.98 -3.49
N ALA A 63 2.92 -14.18 -3.98
CA ALA A 63 4.25 -14.78 -4.03
C ALA A 63 5.17 -14.03 -5.00
N GLU A 64 4.64 -13.56 -6.14
CA GLU A 64 5.41 -12.80 -7.13
C GLU A 64 5.96 -11.51 -6.53
N GLU A 65 5.15 -10.76 -5.77
CA GLU A 65 5.61 -9.56 -5.07
C GLU A 65 6.73 -9.87 -4.07
N ALA A 66 6.64 -11.01 -3.37
CA ALA A 66 7.66 -11.43 -2.42
C ALA A 66 8.98 -11.82 -3.13
N LEU A 67 8.88 -12.55 -4.25
CA LEU A 67 10.02 -12.93 -5.07
C LEU A 67 10.71 -11.71 -5.67
N GLU A 68 9.94 -10.73 -6.19
CA GLU A 68 10.49 -9.47 -6.69
C GLU A 68 11.33 -8.75 -5.63
N LEU A 69 10.88 -8.71 -4.38
CA LEU A 69 11.67 -8.13 -3.28
C LEU A 69 12.99 -8.89 -3.08
N ARG A 70 12.98 -10.23 -3.12
CA ARG A 70 14.18 -11.06 -3.00
C ARG A 70 15.16 -10.87 -4.14
N GLU A 71 14.67 -10.86 -5.38
CA GLU A 71 15.46 -10.62 -6.60
C GLU A 71 16.16 -9.25 -6.56
N ASN A 72 15.55 -8.27 -5.91
CA ASN A 72 16.11 -6.93 -5.72
C ASN A 72 16.91 -6.74 -4.42
N GLY A 73 17.31 -7.84 -3.78
CA GLY A 73 18.26 -7.85 -2.68
C GLY A 73 17.69 -7.59 -1.29
N ILE A 74 16.37 -7.53 -1.12
CA ILE A 74 15.74 -7.39 0.20
C ILE A 74 15.96 -8.68 1.00
N LYS A 75 16.64 -8.59 2.16
CA LYS A 75 17.01 -9.73 3.02
C LYS A 75 16.10 -9.88 4.24
N LYS A 76 15.51 -8.79 4.73
CA LYS A 76 14.60 -8.84 5.89
C LYS A 76 13.41 -9.77 5.66
N PRO A 77 12.73 -10.24 6.72
CA PRO A 77 11.54 -11.08 6.61
C PRO A 77 10.50 -10.50 5.65
N VAL A 78 9.98 -11.33 4.75
CA VAL A 78 8.85 -11.00 3.86
C VAL A 78 7.72 -11.97 4.15
N LEU A 79 6.52 -11.45 4.40
CA LEU A 79 5.31 -12.22 4.67
C LEU A 79 4.29 -12.02 3.55
N VAL A 80 3.87 -13.11 2.92
CA VAL A 80 2.71 -13.11 2.02
C VAL A 80 1.44 -13.22 2.87
N LEU A 81 0.60 -12.19 2.86
CA LEU A 81 -0.62 -12.10 3.68
C LEU A 81 -1.80 -12.88 3.09
N GLY A 82 -1.75 -13.19 1.81
CA GLY A 82 -2.78 -13.92 1.09
C GLY A 82 -2.45 -15.41 0.92
N PRO A 83 -3.35 -16.17 0.27
CA PRO A 83 -3.07 -17.55 -0.10
C PRO A 83 -1.94 -17.62 -1.14
N VAL A 84 -1.03 -18.54 -0.95
CA VAL A 84 0.02 -18.88 -1.93
C VAL A 84 -0.41 -20.16 -2.66
N PRO A 85 -0.35 -20.22 -4.00
CA PRO A 85 -0.58 -21.45 -4.75
C PRO A 85 0.48 -22.53 -4.43
N GLU A 86 0.08 -23.80 -4.37
CA GLU A 86 0.98 -24.92 -4.02
C GLU A 86 2.22 -25.00 -4.92
N CYS A 87 2.07 -24.70 -6.22
CA CYS A 87 3.18 -24.68 -7.16
C CYS A 87 4.29 -23.66 -6.82
N GLN A 88 4.03 -22.70 -5.93
CA GLN A 88 4.98 -21.70 -5.49
C GLN A 88 5.60 -22.02 -4.11
N TYR A 89 5.14 -23.06 -3.41
CA TYR A 89 5.64 -23.39 -2.07
C TYR A 89 7.16 -23.62 -2.06
N GLY A 90 7.70 -24.31 -3.08
CA GLY A 90 9.15 -24.52 -3.20
C GLY A 90 9.91 -23.20 -3.16
N SER A 91 9.54 -22.24 -3.99
CA SER A 91 10.18 -20.92 -4.04
C SER A 91 10.02 -20.14 -2.73
N MET A 92 8.85 -20.26 -2.04
CA MET A 92 8.66 -19.61 -0.73
C MET A 92 9.64 -20.16 0.31
N VAL A 93 9.80 -21.48 0.34
CA VAL A 93 10.71 -22.15 1.28
C VAL A 93 12.16 -21.80 0.97
N GLU A 94 12.61 -21.96 -0.28
CA GLU A 94 13.98 -21.69 -0.73
C GLU A 94 14.41 -20.23 -0.49
N GLN A 95 13.48 -19.29 -0.68
CA GLN A 95 13.73 -17.85 -0.49
C GLN A 95 13.40 -17.35 0.93
N GLU A 96 13.14 -18.26 1.87
CA GLU A 96 12.76 -17.94 3.24
C GLU A 96 11.62 -16.90 3.35
N ILE A 97 10.62 -17.00 2.48
CA ILE A 97 9.43 -16.15 2.48
C ILE A 97 8.39 -16.78 3.42
N ARG A 98 7.87 -15.96 4.35
CA ARG A 98 6.81 -16.37 5.26
C ARG A 98 5.49 -16.45 4.54
N THR A 99 4.70 -17.49 4.80
CA THR A 99 3.37 -17.67 4.23
C THR A 99 2.28 -17.60 5.29
N ALA A 100 1.16 -16.97 4.94
CA ALA A 100 -0.03 -17.05 5.76
C ALA A 100 -0.67 -18.44 5.62
N VAL A 101 -0.97 -19.09 6.75
CA VAL A 101 -1.65 -20.38 6.81
C VAL A 101 -2.95 -20.21 7.58
N PHE A 102 -4.03 -20.81 7.09
CA PHE A 102 -5.37 -20.66 7.65
C PHE A 102 -6.23 -21.94 7.56
N ASP A 103 -5.62 -23.08 7.24
CA ASP A 103 -6.17 -24.43 7.34
C ASP A 103 -5.04 -25.46 7.39
N LEU A 104 -5.40 -26.67 7.87
CA LEU A 104 -4.45 -27.77 8.03
C LEU A 104 -3.93 -28.30 6.70
N THR A 105 -4.80 -28.44 5.70
CA THR A 105 -4.42 -29.02 4.40
C THR A 105 -3.31 -28.21 3.71
N ARG A 106 -3.40 -26.88 3.72
CA ARG A 106 -2.32 -26.02 3.20
C ARG A 106 -1.04 -26.16 3.98
N ALA A 107 -1.14 -26.26 5.32
CA ALA A 107 0.03 -26.46 6.18
C ALA A 107 0.71 -27.80 5.90
N GLU A 108 -0.06 -28.88 5.70
CA GLU A 108 0.45 -30.21 5.35
C GLU A 108 1.21 -30.18 4.02
N ARG A 109 0.64 -29.57 2.96
CA ARG A 109 1.30 -29.44 1.66
C ARG A 109 2.59 -28.61 1.73
N LEU A 110 2.57 -27.54 2.49
CA LEU A 110 3.78 -26.73 2.72
C LEU A 110 4.83 -27.49 3.52
N SER A 111 4.42 -28.30 4.52
CA SER A 111 5.28 -29.17 5.30
C SER A 111 5.94 -30.24 4.42
N GLU A 112 5.15 -30.94 3.58
CA GLU A 112 5.66 -31.92 2.61
C GLU A 112 6.74 -31.29 1.72
N THR A 113 6.49 -30.09 1.22
CA THR A 113 7.44 -29.34 0.40
C THR A 113 8.72 -28.98 1.16
N ALA A 114 8.59 -28.43 2.37
CA ALA A 114 9.73 -28.04 3.20
C ALA A 114 10.62 -29.26 3.54
N VAL A 115 10.00 -30.38 3.92
CA VAL A 115 10.70 -31.65 4.20
C VAL A 115 11.41 -32.18 2.97
N SER A 116 10.78 -32.17 1.80
CA SER A 116 11.39 -32.62 0.55
C SER A 116 12.63 -31.83 0.15
N LEU A 117 12.66 -30.54 0.51
CA LEU A 117 13.80 -29.64 0.30
C LEU A 117 14.85 -29.70 1.43
N GLY A 118 14.60 -30.46 2.50
CA GLY A 118 15.46 -30.48 3.69
C GLY A 118 15.52 -29.11 4.40
N MET A 119 14.47 -28.31 4.30
CA MET A 119 14.38 -26.93 4.82
C MET A 119 13.21 -26.78 5.79
N THR A 120 13.02 -25.57 6.31
CA THR A 120 11.88 -25.21 7.14
C THR A 120 11.07 -24.07 6.53
N ALA A 121 9.75 -24.18 6.57
CA ALA A 121 8.82 -23.13 6.21
C ALA A 121 8.39 -22.35 7.47
N LYS A 122 8.61 -21.04 7.49
CA LYS A 122 8.11 -20.14 8.54
C LYS A 122 6.71 -19.67 8.16
N VAL A 123 5.76 -19.85 9.08
CA VAL A 123 4.36 -19.52 8.79
C VAL A 123 3.79 -18.54 9.82
N HIS A 124 2.84 -17.72 9.36
CA HIS A 124 1.97 -16.93 10.22
C HIS A 124 0.53 -17.46 10.13
N ILE A 125 -0.03 -17.86 11.27
CA ILE A 125 -1.42 -18.32 11.34
C ILE A 125 -2.36 -17.13 11.17
N ALA A 126 -3.22 -17.16 10.15
CA ALA A 126 -4.26 -16.17 9.99
C ALA A 126 -5.50 -16.54 10.81
N VAL A 127 -6.04 -15.59 11.57
CA VAL A 127 -7.24 -15.73 12.40
C VAL A 127 -8.30 -14.76 11.90
N ASP A 128 -9.50 -15.27 11.63
CA ASP A 128 -10.63 -14.46 11.24
C ASP A 128 -11.49 -14.09 12.45
N THR A 129 -11.33 -12.89 12.93
CA THR A 129 -12.05 -12.33 14.07
C THR A 129 -13.26 -11.50 13.67
N GLY A 130 -13.62 -11.48 12.36
CA GLY A 130 -14.81 -10.75 11.88
C GLY A 130 -14.62 -10.02 10.54
N MET A 131 -13.46 -10.16 9.88
CA MET A 131 -13.27 -9.70 8.50
C MET A 131 -13.99 -10.59 7.49
N ASN A 132 -14.22 -11.88 7.83
CA ASN A 132 -14.88 -12.91 7.02
C ASN A 132 -14.27 -13.10 5.63
N ARG A 133 -12.92 -13.07 5.57
CA ARG A 133 -12.18 -13.18 4.32
C ARG A 133 -11.29 -14.43 4.26
N ILE A 134 -10.36 -14.58 5.18
CA ILE A 134 -9.47 -15.75 5.38
C ILE A 134 -9.12 -15.85 6.86
N GLY A 135 -8.89 -17.05 7.36
CA GLY A 135 -8.42 -17.28 8.71
C GLY A 135 -9.19 -18.39 9.45
N LEU A 136 -8.55 -18.95 10.46
CA LEU A 136 -9.19 -19.83 11.43
C LEU A 136 -10.16 -19.01 12.30
N ARG A 137 -11.32 -19.56 12.63
CA ARG A 137 -12.22 -18.90 13.60
C ARG A 137 -11.59 -18.92 15.00
N PRO A 138 -11.74 -17.87 15.82
CA PRO A 138 -11.15 -17.80 17.16
C PRO A 138 -12.00 -18.59 18.18
N VAL A 139 -12.16 -19.90 17.95
CA VAL A 139 -12.95 -20.80 18.79
C VAL A 139 -12.10 -21.97 19.28
N ARG A 140 -12.47 -22.56 20.43
CA ARG A 140 -11.68 -23.58 21.11
C ARG A 140 -11.33 -24.79 20.21
N GLU A 141 -12.23 -25.19 19.33
CA GLU A 141 -12.04 -26.30 18.40
C GLU A 141 -10.88 -26.06 17.43
N GLN A 142 -10.64 -24.79 17.06
CA GLN A 142 -9.56 -24.40 16.15
C GLN A 142 -8.18 -24.35 16.82
N VAL A 143 -8.11 -24.38 18.14
CA VAL A 143 -6.83 -24.50 18.87
C VAL A 143 -6.14 -25.82 18.53
N GLN A 144 -6.92 -26.91 18.37
CA GLN A 144 -6.37 -28.21 17.97
C GLN A 144 -5.74 -28.15 16.57
N VAL A 145 -6.38 -27.44 15.62
CA VAL A 145 -5.82 -27.24 14.27
C VAL A 145 -4.48 -26.49 14.34
N VAL A 146 -4.37 -25.43 15.18
CA VAL A 146 -3.11 -24.72 15.39
C VAL A 146 -2.03 -25.62 15.95
N LYS A 147 -2.36 -26.52 16.90
CA LYS A 147 -1.42 -27.52 17.45
C LYS A 147 -0.93 -28.50 16.38
N GLU A 148 -1.84 -28.98 15.55
CA GLU A 148 -1.51 -29.89 14.45
C GLU A 148 -0.57 -29.19 13.46
N ILE A 149 -0.88 -27.96 13.05
CA ILE A 149 0.01 -27.15 12.20
C ILE A 149 1.38 -26.97 12.83
N ALA A 150 1.44 -26.61 14.13
CA ALA A 150 2.70 -26.39 14.81
C ALA A 150 3.52 -27.66 15.01
N GLY A 151 2.88 -28.85 14.99
CA GLY A 151 3.52 -30.16 15.07
C GLY A 151 3.99 -30.73 13.74
N LEU A 152 3.67 -30.12 12.60
CA LEU A 152 4.07 -30.62 11.29
C LEU A 152 5.59 -30.53 11.10
N PRO A 153 6.22 -31.58 10.52
CA PRO A 153 7.64 -31.55 10.21
C PRO A 153 8.00 -30.39 9.27
N GLY A 154 9.11 -29.71 9.53
CA GLY A 154 9.56 -28.60 8.68
C GLY A 154 8.73 -27.33 8.78
N ILE A 155 7.70 -27.25 9.65
CA ILE A 155 6.93 -26.03 9.90
C ILE A 155 7.43 -25.31 11.17
N VAL A 156 7.57 -23.99 11.07
CA VAL A 156 7.84 -23.09 12.19
C VAL A 156 6.74 -22.04 12.28
N THR A 157 5.89 -22.10 13.30
CA THR A 157 4.85 -21.11 13.56
C THR A 157 5.46 -19.84 14.14
N GLU A 158 5.97 -18.95 13.27
CA GLU A 158 6.67 -17.72 13.66
C GLU A 158 5.70 -16.63 14.14
N GLY A 159 4.49 -16.60 13.59
CA GLY A 159 3.53 -15.55 13.90
C GLY A 159 2.06 -15.96 13.84
N MET A 160 1.21 -15.09 14.38
CA MET A 160 -0.25 -15.18 14.24
C MET A 160 -0.83 -13.78 14.06
N PHE A 161 -1.84 -13.65 13.20
CA PHE A 161 -2.42 -12.34 12.90
C PHE A 161 -3.92 -12.39 12.63
N THR A 162 -4.55 -11.24 12.82
CA THR A 162 -5.89 -10.94 12.30
C THR A 162 -5.89 -9.62 11.53
N HIS A 163 -7.02 -9.27 10.92
CA HIS A 163 -7.21 -7.99 10.23
C HIS A 163 -8.52 -7.34 10.66
N PHE A 164 -8.44 -6.11 11.15
CA PHE A 164 -9.61 -5.34 11.54
C PHE A 164 -10.43 -4.94 10.32
N ALA A 165 -11.74 -5.14 10.41
CA ALA A 165 -12.68 -4.81 9.34
C ALA A 165 -13.01 -3.31 9.29
N ARG A 166 -13.09 -2.66 10.47
CA ARG A 166 -13.64 -1.32 10.66
C ARG A 166 -12.83 -0.44 11.61
N ALA A 167 -11.51 -0.64 11.68
CA ALA A 167 -10.67 0.17 12.56
C ALA A 167 -10.54 1.64 12.11
N ASP A 168 -10.91 1.94 10.87
CA ASP A 168 -10.90 3.27 10.26
C ASP A 168 -12.20 4.07 10.46
N GLU A 169 -13.25 3.45 11.01
CA GLU A 169 -14.50 4.12 11.41
C GLU A 169 -14.33 4.83 12.77
N ALA A 170 -15.16 5.84 13.05
CA ALA A 170 -15.15 6.56 14.33
C ALA A 170 -15.50 5.63 15.51
N ASP A 171 -16.49 4.74 15.33
CA ASP A 171 -16.85 3.73 16.32
C ASP A 171 -15.86 2.57 16.29
N LYS A 172 -15.10 2.42 17.38
CA LYS A 172 -14.08 1.37 17.56
C LYS A 172 -14.61 0.07 18.21
N THR A 173 -15.91 -0.03 18.48
CA THR A 173 -16.52 -1.16 19.18
C THR A 173 -16.17 -2.47 18.47
N SER A 174 -16.48 -2.57 17.18
CA SER A 174 -16.18 -3.77 16.39
C SER A 174 -14.67 -4.11 16.35
N ALA A 175 -13.79 -3.10 16.23
CA ALA A 175 -12.35 -3.33 16.23
C ALA A 175 -11.84 -3.83 17.58
N ARG A 176 -12.41 -3.36 18.71
CA ARG A 176 -12.07 -3.85 20.06
C ARG A 176 -12.57 -5.26 20.28
N GLU A 177 -13.78 -5.59 19.83
CA GLU A 177 -14.29 -6.96 19.89
C GLU A 177 -13.40 -7.92 19.09
N GLN A 178 -12.98 -7.54 17.88
CA GLN A 178 -12.03 -8.32 17.09
C GLN A 178 -10.67 -8.49 17.79
N LEU A 179 -10.16 -7.43 18.42
CA LEU A 179 -8.91 -7.49 19.22
C LEU A 179 -9.06 -8.45 20.39
N GLN A 180 -10.14 -8.36 21.17
CA GLN A 180 -10.37 -9.23 22.32
C GLN A 180 -10.45 -10.69 21.88
N ALA A 181 -11.24 -10.99 20.82
CA ALA A 181 -11.34 -12.35 20.29
C ALA A 181 -9.97 -12.90 19.82
N PHE A 182 -9.13 -12.05 19.23
CA PHE A 182 -7.77 -12.42 18.83
C PHE A 182 -6.87 -12.73 20.03
N LEU A 183 -6.90 -11.88 21.05
CA LEU A 183 -6.10 -12.06 22.28
C LEU A 183 -6.53 -13.31 23.06
N ASP A 184 -7.84 -13.54 23.22
CA ASP A 184 -8.38 -14.72 23.89
C ASP A 184 -7.96 -16.00 23.14
N PHE A 185 -8.07 -16.00 21.82
CA PHE A 185 -7.63 -17.14 21.02
C PHE A 185 -6.12 -17.36 21.12
N SER A 186 -5.31 -16.30 21.10
CA SER A 186 -3.86 -16.42 21.27
C SER A 186 -3.48 -17.00 22.63
N GLN A 187 -4.22 -16.65 23.67
CA GLN A 187 -4.04 -17.19 25.01
C GLN A 187 -4.41 -18.68 25.08
N MET A 188 -5.55 -19.08 24.48
CA MET A 188 -5.93 -20.49 24.39
C MET A 188 -4.87 -21.33 23.66
N VAL A 189 -4.30 -20.80 22.57
CA VAL A 189 -3.22 -21.46 21.81
C VAL A 189 -1.97 -21.64 22.68
N LYS A 190 -1.59 -20.61 23.44
CA LYS A 190 -0.46 -20.64 24.37
C LYS A 190 -0.67 -21.66 25.50
N GLU A 191 -1.86 -21.68 26.09
CA GLU A 191 -2.24 -22.65 27.13
C GLU A 191 -2.23 -24.09 26.62
N ALA A 192 -2.50 -24.30 25.34
CA ALA A 192 -2.40 -25.58 24.66
C ALA A 192 -0.95 -25.99 24.33
N GLY A 193 0.05 -25.19 24.75
CA GLY A 193 1.48 -25.49 24.60
C GLY A 193 2.12 -25.01 23.32
N VAL A 194 1.43 -24.19 22.49
CA VAL A 194 2.01 -23.63 21.27
C VAL A 194 2.47 -22.20 21.54
N SER A 195 3.78 -21.96 21.42
CA SER A 195 4.39 -20.64 21.58
C SER A 195 4.52 -19.95 20.22
N ILE A 196 3.84 -18.79 20.06
CA ILE A 196 3.89 -17.98 18.83
C ILE A 196 4.44 -16.59 19.20
N PRO A 197 5.69 -16.26 18.81
CA PRO A 197 6.38 -15.07 19.31
C PRO A 197 5.92 -13.75 18.66
N ILE A 198 5.32 -13.80 17.46
CA ILE A 198 4.91 -12.59 16.74
C ILE A 198 3.39 -12.55 16.60
N LEU A 199 2.74 -11.67 17.36
CA LEU A 199 1.31 -11.42 17.27
C LEU A 199 1.10 -10.05 16.63
N HIS A 200 0.27 -9.96 15.55
CA HIS A 200 0.01 -8.70 14.88
C HIS A 200 -1.44 -8.56 14.40
N CYS A 201 -2.12 -7.51 14.83
CA CYS A 201 -3.51 -7.19 14.45
C CYS A 201 -3.66 -5.79 13.87
N ALA A 202 -2.95 -4.78 14.42
CA ALA A 202 -3.04 -3.40 13.97
C ALA A 202 -2.66 -3.24 12.49
N ASN A 203 -3.60 -2.71 11.70
CA ASN A 203 -3.37 -2.11 10.39
C ASN A 203 -3.08 -0.60 10.56
N SER A 204 -3.05 0.18 9.50
CA SER A 204 -2.81 1.64 9.55
C SER A 204 -3.76 2.38 10.51
N ALA A 205 -5.05 2.07 10.48
CA ALA A 205 -6.03 2.68 11.38
C ALA A 205 -5.84 2.22 12.83
N GLY A 206 -5.54 0.93 13.04
CA GLY A 206 -5.22 0.41 14.37
C GLY A 206 -3.97 1.04 14.97
N ILE A 207 -2.96 1.37 14.15
CA ILE A 207 -1.76 2.11 14.59
C ILE A 207 -2.13 3.49 15.09
N MET A 208 -3.04 4.19 14.41
CA MET A 208 -3.43 5.55 14.77
C MET A 208 -4.36 5.60 15.97
N ASP A 209 -5.40 4.77 16.00
CA ASP A 209 -6.57 4.99 16.85
C ASP A 209 -6.82 3.89 17.88
N LEU A 210 -6.08 2.78 17.84
CA LEU A 210 -6.31 1.61 18.71
C LEU A 210 -5.00 1.17 19.38
N LYS A 211 -4.49 1.97 20.31
CA LYS A 211 -3.18 1.76 20.95
C LYS A 211 -3.05 0.40 21.64
N GLU A 212 -4.14 -0.14 22.17
CA GLU A 212 -4.21 -1.46 22.78
C GLU A 212 -3.94 -2.61 21.79
N SER A 213 -4.00 -2.33 20.47
CA SER A 213 -3.65 -3.28 19.41
C SER A 213 -2.16 -3.29 19.04
N HIS A 214 -1.32 -2.44 19.67
CA HIS A 214 0.13 -2.40 19.45
C HIS A 214 0.84 -3.49 20.27
N ILE A 215 0.51 -4.74 20.01
CA ILE A 215 1.05 -5.90 20.75
C ILE A 215 2.53 -6.16 20.40
N THR A 216 2.90 -7.28 19.74
CA THR A 216 4.32 -7.53 19.41
C THR A 216 4.75 -6.94 18.07
N ALA A 217 3.80 -6.78 17.11
CA ALA A 217 4.07 -6.14 15.84
C ALA A 217 2.83 -5.43 15.29
N VAL A 218 3.06 -4.45 14.40
CA VAL A 218 2.03 -3.71 13.66
C VAL A 218 2.30 -3.75 12.16
N ARG A 219 1.27 -3.55 11.34
CA ARG A 219 1.39 -3.52 9.88
C ARG A 219 1.11 -2.11 9.36
N ALA A 220 2.18 -1.37 9.08
CA ALA A 220 2.09 -0.04 8.48
C ALA A 220 1.86 -0.16 6.96
N GLY A 221 0.67 0.22 6.51
CA GLY A 221 0.28 0.23 5.10
C GLY A 221 0.19 1.66 4.57
N ILE A 222 -1.02 2.13 4.30
CA ILE A 222 -1.26 3.41 3.62
C ILE A 222 -0.62 4.61 4.30
N ILE A 223 -0.44 4.59 5.62
CA ILE A 223 0.22 5.65 6.39
C ILE A 223 1.71 5.79 6.07
N LEU A 224 2.39 4.74 5.58
CA LEU A 224 3.76 4.85 5.07
C LEU A 224 3.85 5.82 3.89
N TYR A 225 2.81 5.85 3.08
CA TYR A 225 2.73 6.65 1.86
C TYR A 225 2.16 8.04 2.09
N GLY A 226 1.89 8.39 3.36
CA GLY A 226 1.44 9.72 3.75
C GLY A 226 -0.06 9.95 3.61
N LEU A 227 -0.85 8.88 3.53
CA LEU A 227 -2.30 8.95 3.39
C LEU A 227 -2.99 8.41 4.64
N TYR A 228 -4.06 9.06 5.07
CA TYR A 228 -4.86 8.63 6.20
C TYR A 228 -5.84 7.52 5.79
N PRO A 229 -6.12 6.53 6.67
CA PRO A 229 -7.02 5.43 6.35
C PRO A 229 -8.45 5.85 5.97
N SER A 230 -8.97 6.88 6.63
CA SER A 230 -10.26 7.51 6.34
C SER A 230 -10.28 8.95 6.85
N ASP A 231 -11.39 9.65 6.65
CA ASP A 231 -11.66 10.97 7.23
C ASP A 231 -12.11 10.89 8.69
N GLN A 232 -12.35 9.69 9.22
CA GLN A 232 -12.82 9.46 10.59
C GLN A 232 -11.70 9.11 11.59
N VAL A 233 -10.45 8.93 11.12
CA VAL A 233 -9.31 8.67 12.00
C VAL A 233 -8.80 9.98 12.66
N GLN A 234 -8.18 9.85 13.82
CA GLN A 234 -7.61 10.98 14.57
C GLN A 234 -6.30 11.44 13.92
N ARG A 235 -6.39 12.37 12.97
CA ARG A 235 -5.24 12.86 12.18
C ARG A 235 -4.18 13.54 13.03
N GLU A 236 -4.56 14.16 14.14
CA GLU A 236 -3.67 14.83 15.09
C GLU A 236 -2.73 13.84 15.81
N ALA A 237 -3.11 12.56 15.85
CA ALA A 237 -2.29 11.52 16.48
C ALA A 237 -1.01 11.21 15.69
N LEU A 238 -1.01 11.48 14.37
CA LEU A 238 0.09 11.14 13.49
C LEU A 238 0.14 12.09 12.29
N PHE A 239 1.13 12.97 12.26
CA PHE A 239 1.35 13.83 11.09
C PHE A 239 2.01 13.07 9.95
N LEU A 240 1.38 13.10 8.76
CA LEU A 240 1.82 12.37 7.57
C LEU A 240 2.07 13.32 6.39
N GLU A 241 3.09 13.02 5.60
CA GLU A 241 3.41 13.73 4.37
C GLU A 241 3.12 12.82 3.15
N PRO A 242 2.16 13.18 2.23
CA PRO A 242 1.92 12.42 1.01
C PRO A 242 3.19 12.31 0.16
N ALA A 243 3.52 11.07 -0.25
CA ALA A 243 4.80 10.79 -0.91
C ALA A 243 4.71 10.74 -2.44
N MET A 244 3.50 10.76 -3.03
CA MET A 244 3.28 10.65 -4.49
C MET A 244 2.83 11.96 -5.10
N GLU A 245 3.43 12.30 -6.23
CA GLU A 245 2.94 13.32 -7.16
C GLU A 245 2.79 12.71 -8.56
N LEU A 246 1.79 13.15 -9.32
CA LEU A 246 1.60 12.77 -10.73
C LEU A 246 1.80 13.97 -11.60
N LYS A 247 2.77 13.88 -12.50
CA LYS A 247 3.20 14.96 -13.39
C LYS A 247 3.02 14.58 -14.86
N SER A 248 2.67 15.56 -15.69
CA SER A 248 2.65 15.43 -17.14
C SER A 248 3.09 16.76 -17.76
N PHE A 249 2.90 16.93 -19.08
CA PHE A 249 3.34 18.11 -19.80
C PHE A 249 2.29 18.55 -20.81
N ILE A 250 2.22 19.87 -21.06
CA ILE A 250 1.47 20.44 -22.16
C ILE A 250 2.16 20.05 -23.47
N THR A 251 1.43 19.41 -24.37
CA THR A 251 1.97 18.95 -25.66
C THR A 251 1.45 19.73 -26.84
N TYR A 252 0.33 20.44 -26.67
CA TYR A 252 -0.24 21.29 -27.74
C TYR A 252 -1.18 22.33 -27.15
N ILE A 253 -1.07 23.56 -27.61
CA ILE A 253 -1.97 24.68 -27.25
C ILE A 253 -2.66 25.22 -28.53
N LYS A 254 -3.95 25.42 -28.44
CA LYS A 254 -4.72 26.07 -29.51
C LYS A 254 -5.87 26.91 -28.94
N GLU A 255 -6.20 27.99 -29.65
CA GLU A 255 -7.42 28.73 -29.39
C GLU A 255 -8.62 28.04 -30.05
N ILE A 256 -9.73 28.00 -29.34
CA ILE A 256 -11.01 27.50 -29.84
C ILE A 256 -12.09 28.56 -29.63
N GLY A 257 -12.95 28.75 -30.65
CA GLY A 257 -14.04 29.71 -30.55
C GLY A 257 -15.13 29.30 -29.54
N PRO A 258 -15.92 30.29 -29.05
CA PRO A 258 -17.06 30.03 -28.19
C PRO A 258 -18.04 29.03 -28.81
N GLY A 259 -18.50 28.06 -28.03
CA GLY A 259 -19.44 27.02 -28.49
C GLY A 259 -18.81 25.84 -29.25
N ALA A 260 -17.52 25.84 -29.47
CA ALA A 260 -16.84 24.68 -30.05
C ALA A 260 -16.98 23.47 -29.13
N ALA A 261 -17.35 22.31 -29.71
CA ALA A 261 -17.41 21.06 -28.95
C ALA A 261 -16.02 20.64 -28.46
N VAL A 262 -15.81 20.60 -27.14
CA VAL A 262 -14.57 20.18 -26.55
C VAL A 262 -14.68 18.71 -26.19
N SER A 263 -14.46 17.81 -27.13
CA SER A 263 -14.06 16.43 -26.84
C SER A 263 -12.64 16.20 -27.34
N TYR A 264 -12.19 17.01 -28.27
CA TYR A 264 -10.86 17.01 -28.86
C TYR A 264 -10.43 18.46 -29.19
N GLY A 265 -10.51 19.38 -28.22
CA GLY A 265 -10.13 20.79 -28.45
C GLY A 265 -9.68 21.45 -27.14
N GLY A 266 -8.69 22.35 -27.20
CA GLY A 266 -8.09 23.00 -26.05
C GLY A 266 -6.62 22.58 -25.87
N THR A 267 -6.02 23.00 -24.78
CA THR A 267 -4.64 22.63 -24.42
C THR A 267 -4.56 21.14 -24.09
N THR A 268 -3.70 20.43 -24.79
CA THR A 268 -3.56 18.97 -24.69
C THR A 268 -2.44 18.62 -23.70
N VAL A 269 -2.75 17.72 -22.78
CA VAL A 269 -1.82 17.14 -21.79
C VAL A 269 -1.64 15.65 -22.06
N SER A 270 -0.41 15.16 -22.01
CA SER A 270 -0.03 13.84 -22.49
C SER A 270 -0.20 12.74 -21.43
N ILE A 271 -1.41 12.61 -20.88
CA ILE A 271 -1.81 11.56 -19.93
C ILE A 271 -3.30 11.25 -20.09
N GLY A 272 -3.67 9.98 -19.90
CA GLY A 272 -5.06 9.57 -19.97
C GLY A 272 -5.38 8.32 -19.13
N TYR A 273 -6.56 7.72 -19.39
CA TYR A 273 -6.98 6.56 -18.58
C TYR A 273 -6.14 5.30 -18.83
N GLY A 274 -5.44 5.20 -19.96
CA GLY A 274 -4.48 4.13 -20.24
C GLY A 274 -3.23 4.19 -19.34
N ASP A 275 -2.97 5.32 -18.71
CA ASP A 275 -1.92 5.53 -17.72
C ASP A 275 -2.41 5.27 -16.28
N GLY A 276 -3.74 5.13 -16.10
CA GLY A 276 -4.39 4.98 -14.80
C GLY A 276 -5.10 6.23 -14.29
N TYR A 277 -5.07 7.36 -15.02
CA TYR A 277 -5.79 8.55 -14.60
C TYR A 277 -7.30 8.37 -14.77
N PRO A 278 -8.14 8.54 -13.72
CA PRO A 278 -9.54 8.14 -13.76
C PRO A 278 -10.37 8.88 -14.83
N ARG A 279 -10.97 8.14 -15.77
CA ARG A 279 -11.84 8.71 -16.81
C ARG A 279 -13.08 9.41 -16.23
N SER A 280 -13.51 9.07 -15.04
CA SER A 280 -14.65 9.69 -14.34
C SER A 280 -14.39 11.13 -13.89
N LEU A 281 -13.14 11.61 -13.97
CA LEU A 281 -12.75 13.01 -13.75
C LEU A 281 -13.07 13.92 -14.95
N SER A 282 -13.57 13.38 -16.07
CA SER A 282 -14.02 14.14 -17.25
C SER A 282 -15.00 15.25 -16.88
N ASN A 283 -14.71 16.51 -17.24
CA ASN A 283 -15.47 17.72 -16.89
C ASN A 283 -15.66 17.97 -15.38
N LYS A 284 -14.89 17.29 -14.52
CA LYS A 284 -15.01 17.44 -13.07
C LYS A 284 -13.69 17.78 -12.40
N GLY A 285 -12.61 17.21 -12.91
CA GLY A 285 -11.28 17.37 -12.35
C GLY A 285 -10.62 18.67 -12.81
N GLU A 286 -9.59 19.04 -12.06
CA GLU A 286 -8.67 20.11 -12.35
C GLU A 286 -7.23 19.59 -12.32
N VAL A 287 -6.33 20.35 -12.90
CA VAL A 287 -4.88 20.15 -12.85
C VAL A 287 -4.22 21.47 -12.46
N LEU A 288 -2.94 21.46 -12.09
CA LEU A 288 -2.20 22.69 -11.80
C LEU A 288 -1.20 22.97 -12.92
N VAL A 289 -1.15 24.22 -13.32
CA VAL A 289 -0.16 24.78 -14.27
C VAL A 289 0.33 26.10 -13.69
N HIS A 290 1.62 26.26 -13.46
CA HIS A 290 2.23 27.45 -12.84
C HIS A 290 1.53 27.87 -11.52
N GLY A 291 1.18 26.89 -10.68
CA GLY A 291 0.50 27.16 -9.40
C GLY A 291 -0.97 27.58 -9.54
N THR A 292 -1.57 27.46 -10.73
CA THR A 292 -2.96 27.85 -11.01
C THR A 292 -3.79 26.65 -11.41
N ARG A 293 -5.03 26.54 -10.92
CA ARG A 293 -5.97 25.48 -11.28
C ARG A 293 -6.52 25.68 -12.69
N ALA A 294 -6.39 24.64 -13.52
CA ALA A 294 -6.91 24.56 -14.89
C ALA A 294 -7.92 23.41 -14.99
N ARG A 295 -9.14 23.70 -15.47
CA ARG A 295 -10.22 22.69 -15.55
C ARG A 295 -9.95 21.67 -16.64
N ILE A 296 -10.30 20.42 -16.40
CA ILE A 296 -10.33 19.38 -17.41
C ILE A 296 -11.57 19.59 -18.28
N LEU A 297 -11.35 19.77 -19.58
CA LEU A 297 -12.39 19.98 -20.58
C LEU A 297 -12.72 18.68 -21.32
N GLY A 298 -14.00 18.37 -21.44
CA GLY A 298 -14.49 17.22 -22.20
C GLY A 298 -14.12 15.88 -21.54
N ARG A 299 -14.04 14.85 -22.39
CA ARG A 299 -13.76 13.46 -21.92
C ARG A 299 -12.26 13.21 -21.90
N ILE A 300 -11.78 12.63 -20.81
CA ILE A 300 -10.42 12.08 -20.74
C ILE A 300 -10.32 10.91 -21.70
N CYS A 301 -9.33 10.96 -22.60
CA CYS A 301 -9.03 9.94 -23.59
C CYS A 301 -8.08 8.87 -23.03
N MET A 302 -7.71 7.87 -23.85
CA MET A 302 -6.79 6.81 -23.44
C MET A 302 -5.40 7.38 -23.08
N ASP A 303 -4.90 8.31 -23.90
CA ASP A 303 -3.51 8.78 -23.84
C ASP A 303 -3.37 10.28 -23.56
N GLN A 304 -4.46 11.03 -23.58
CA GLN A 304 -4.48 12.48 -23.49
C GLN A 304 -5.72 12.98 -22.75
N LEU A 305 -5.61 14.17 -22.17
CA LEU A 305 -6.74 14.98 -21.69
C LEU A 305 -6.56 16.43 -22.12
N MET A 306 -7.63 17.20 -22.09
CA MET A 306 -7.63 18.61 -22.45
C MET A 306 -7.93 19.47 -21.22
N ILE A 307 -7.27 20.63 -21.14
CA ILE A 307 -7.42 21.59 -20.04
C ILE A 307 -7.70 22.99 -20.56
N ASP A 308 -8.30 23.81 -19.72
CA ASP A 308 -8.54 25.24 -19.98
C ASP A 308 -7.41 26.07 -19.36
N VAL A 309 -6.56 26.65 -20.17
CA VAL A 309 -5.50 27.57 -19.75
C VAL A 309 -5.78 29.03 -20.08
N THR A 310 -7.03 29.38 -20.40
CA THR A 310 -7.42 30.76 -20.73
C THR A 310 -7.00 31.76 -19.65
N GLY A 311 -7.08 31.36 -18.39
CA GLY A 311 -6.65 32.13 -17.23
C GLY A 311 -5.15 32.08 -16.93
N ILE A 312 -4.33 31.43 -17.76
CA ILE A 312 -2.88 31.20 -17.54
C ILE A 312 -2.12 31.60 -18.82
N PRO A 313 -2.02 32.91 -19.11
CA PRO A 313 -1.51 33.42 -20.41
C PRO A 313 -0.02 33.10 -20.64
N GLU A 314 0.73 32.78 -19.59
CA GLU A 314 2.11 32.33 -19.66
C GLU A 314 2.28 30.84 -20.01
N ALA A 315 1.21 30.03 -20.02
CA ALA A 315 1.28 28.60 -20.33
C ALA A 315 1.85 28.38 -21.75
N ARG A 316 2.77 27.43 -21.86
CA ARG A 316 3.47 27.07 -23.12
C ARG A 316 3.52 25.56 -23.30
N GLU A 317 3.70 25.13 -24.54
CA GLU A 317 4.04 23.74 -24.85
C GLU A 317 5.36 23.35 -24.14
N GLY A 318 5.36 22.20 -23.49
CA GLY A 318 6.49 21.72 -22.68
C GLY A 318 6.41 22.08 -21.20
N ASP A 319 5.45 22.91 -20.77
CA ASP A 319 5.25 23.22 -19.35
C ASP A 319 4.74 22.00 -18.59
N GLU A 320 5.21 21.87 -17.35
CA GLU A 320 4.79 20.79 -16.47
C GLU A 320 3.37 21.02 -15.95
N VAL A 321 2.61 19.95 -15.91
CA VAL A 321 1.24 19.90 -15.40
C VAL A 321 1.20 18.96 -14.20
N THR A 322 0.71 19.45 -13.07
CA THR A 322 0.52 18.63 -11.86
C THR A 322 -0.92 18.13 -11.81
N LEU A 323 -1.08 16.80 -11.89
CA LEU A 323 -2.38 16.14 -11.79
C LEU A 323 -2.68 15.64 -10.38
N LEU A 324 -1.64 15.44 -9.59
CA LEU A 324 -1.67 15.08 -8.18
C LEU A 324 -0.43 15.66 -7.51
N GLY A 325 -0.57 16.28 -6.35
CA GLY A 325 0.50 16.89 -5.58
C GLY A 325 0.48 18.41 -5.64
N ARG A 326 1.62 19.05 -5.36
CA ARG A 326 1.75 20.50 -5.21
C ARG A 326 2.39 21.17 -6.41
N ASP A 327 1.92 22.39 -6.67
CA ASP A 327 2.53 23.34 -7.58
C ASP A 327 2.36 24.75 -6.98
N GLY A 328 3.46 25.37 -6.55
CA GLY A 328 3.43 26.60 -5.77
C GLY A 328 2.69 26.43 -4.44
N THR A 329 1.65 27.24 -4.24
CA THR A 329 0.78 27.19 -3.05
C THR A 329 -0.43 26.30 -3.22
N GLU A 330 -0.76 25.90 -4.45
CA GLU A 330 -1.89 25.03 -4.75
C GLU A 330 -1.54 23.54 -4.62
N GLU A 331 -2.56 22.75 -4.30
CA GLU A 331 -2.43 21.30 -4.17
C GLU A 331 -3.68 20.60 -4.69
N ILE A 332 -3.46 19.46 -5.38
CA ILE A 332 -4.50 18.47 -5.69
C ILE A 332 -4.18 17.22 -4.88
N THR A 333 -5.08 16.85 -3.97
CA THR A 333 -4.86 15.72 -3.06
C THR A 333 -5.42 14.42 -3.63
N MET A 334 -4.97 13.29 -3.06
CA MET A 334 -5.49 11.97 -3.38
C MET A 334 -6.97 11.85 -3.04
N GLU A 335 -7.39 12.43 -1.92
CA GLU A 335 -8.76 12.46 -1.43
C GLU A 335 -9.66 13.29 -2.36
N GLU A 336 -9.16 14.44 -2.88
CA GLU A 336 -9.87 15.24 -3.87
C GLU A 336 -10.15 14.44 -5.14
N LEU A 337 -9.12 13.79 -5.72
CA LEU A 337 -9.27 12.95 -6.89
C LEU A 337 -10.24 11.78 -6.64
N ALA A 338 -10.13 11.13 -5.49
CA ALA A 338 -10.99 10.02 -5.09
C ALA A 338 -12.45 10.47 -5.01
N LYS A 339 -12.73 11.56 -4.30
CA LYS A 339 -14.08 12.12 -4.15
C LYS A 339 -14.71 12.48 -5.50
N LEU A 340 -13.97 13.20 -6.34
CA LEU A 340 -14.46 13.63 -7.66
C LEU A 340 -14.67 12.45 -8.63
N SER A 341 -13.84 11.41 -8.53
CA SER A 341 -13.93 10.23 -9.37
C SER A 341 -14.91 9.17 -8.88
N GLY A 342 -15.42 9.29 -7.63
CA GLY A 342 -16.25 8.29 -6.97
C GLY A 342 -15.49 7.01 -6.62
N ARG A 343 -14.18 7.11 -6.35
CA ARG A 343 -13.29 6.00 -6.02
C ARG A 343 -12.82 6.08 -4.56
N PHE A 344 -12.31 4.97 -4.06
CA PHE A 344 -11.63 4.94 -2.79
C PHE A 344 -10.19 5.47 -2.96
N HIS A 345 -9.70 6.31 -2.06
CA HIS A 345 -8.41 6.98 -2.24
C HIS A 345 -7.20 6.03 -2.25
N TYR A 346 -7.28 4.83 -1.67
CA TYR A 346 -6.27 3.77 -1.81
C TYR A 346 -6.19 3.21 -3.24
N GLU A 347 -7.31 3.26 -3.98
CA GLU A 347 -7.37 2.75 -5.35
C GLU A 347 -6.58 3.65 -6.30
N ILE A 348 -6.63 4.96 -6.10
CA ILE A 348 -6.02 5.94 -7.02
C ILE A 348 -4.52 5.67 -7.25
N PRO A 349 -3.65 5.55 -6.22
CA PRO A 349 -2.23 5.30 -6.45
C PRO A 349 -1.97 3.93 -7.06
N CYS A 350 -2.79 2.91 -6.75
CA CYS A 350 -2.67 1.56 -7.32
C CYS A 350 -3.05 1.52 -8.82
N LEU A 351 -3.81 2.49 -9.32
CA LEU A 351 -4.16 2.59 -10.75
C LEU A 351 -2.99 3.06 -11.62
N MET A 352 -1.97 3.71 -11.04
CA MET A 352 -0.83 4.25 -11.78
C MET A 352 -0.06 3.11 -12.46
N GLY A 353 -0.31 2.93 -13.76
CA GLY A 353 0.17 1.80 -14.54
C GLY A 353 1.68 1.82 -14.83
N LYS A 354 2.17 0.72 -15.42
CA LYS A 354 3.59 0.57 -15.83
C LYS A 354 4.03 1.54 -16.94
N ARG A 355 3.09 2.18 -17.64
CA ARG A 355 3.36 3.23 -18.64
C ARG A 355 3.90 4.52 -18.02
N LEU A 356 3.69 4.72 -16.71
CA LEU A 356 4.21 5.85 -15.96
C LEU A 356 5.50 5.43 -15.25
N PRO A 357 6.67 5.91 -15.70
CA PRO A 357 7.91 5.67 -14.98
C PRO A 357 7.85 6.31 -13.60
N ARG A 358 8.48 5.65 -12.59
CA ARG A 358 8.65 6.20 -11.26
C ARG A 358 9.97 6.94 -11.19
N VAL A 359 9.90 8.17 -10.74
CA VAL A 359 11.06 9.05 -10.48
C VAL A 359 11.13 9.27 -8.98
N TYR A 360 12.24 8.88 -8.37
CA TYR A 360 12.39 8.92 -6.93
C TYR A 360 13.17 10.15 -6.47
N VAL A 361 12.73 10.75 -5.37
CA VAL A 361 13.47 11.81 -4.67
C VAL A 361 14.06 11.23 -3.39
N SER A 362 15.36 11.39 -3.21
CA SER A 362 16.07 10.96 -2.01
C SER A 362 17.26 11.88 -1.74
N GLY A 363 17.34 12.40 -0.49
CA GLY A 363 18.37 13.38 -0.09
C GLY A 363 18.31 14.66 -0.93
N GLY A 364 17.09 15.09 -1.31
CA GLY A 364 16.87 16.27 -2.15
C GLY A 364 17.29 16.12 -3.62
N ARG A 365 17.64 14.91 -4.06
CA ARG A 365 18.06 14.62 -5.45
C ARG A 365 17.06 13.70 -6.11
N THR A 366 16.74 14.01 -7.37
CA THR A 366 15.91 13.16 -8.23
C THR A 366 16.76 12.06 -8.86
N ARG A 367 16.28 10.81 -8.82
CA ARG A 367 16.92 9.62 -9.37
C ARG A 367 15.90 8.75 -10.11
N GLU A 368 16.33 8.06 -11.15
CA GLU A 368 15.54 7.01 -11.78
C GLU A 368 15.67 5.68 -11.02
N ALA A 369 14.73 4.76 -11.21
CA ALA A 369 14.67 3.50 -10.44
C ALA A 369 15.97 2.67 -10.51
N GLY A 370 16.70 2.73 -11.63
CA GLY A 370 17.97 2.03 -11.82
C GLY A 370 19.20 2.69 -11.17
N GLU A 371 19.05 3.89 -10.59
CA GLU A 371 20.13 4.67 -9.97
C GLU A 371 20.10 4.61 -8.43
N LEU A 372 19.20 3.77 -7.84
CA LEU A 372 18.96 3.66 -6.39
C LEU A 372 19.48 2.35 -5.80
#